data_65d81dc888e7d6c6cd19bd1309043520
#
_entry.id   65d81dc888e7d6c6cd19bd1309043520
#
_cell.length_a   1.000
_cell.length_b   1.000
_cell.length_c   1.000
_cell.angle_alpha   90.00
_cell.angle_beta   90.00
_cell.angle_gamma   90.00
#
_symmetry.space_group_name_H-M   'P 1'
#
loop_
_entity.id
_entity.type
_entity.pdbx_description
1 polymer ?
#
loop_
_entity_poly.entity_id
_entity_poly.type
_entity_poly.pdbx_seq_one_letter_code
_entity_poly.pdbx_strand_id
1 'polypeptide(L)'
;MDVKFKSNSSIVIKGMEKLKNTSIKTQSLMLEIAEDMKSKVDMRFRQSKTPEGEQWEPLKESTISRRRKGSSKPLSDTGALKGSINSKATAKTAIVGTNKKYAAYQQYAVAKGELGETDVEETVREHIRNRRGRAEKVRTHTRRRKVV
;
A
#
# COMPACT_ATOMS: atom_id res chain seq x y z
N MET A 1 45.64 7.55 -51.24
CA MET A 1 44.41 6.74 -51.13
C MET A 1 43.48 7.42 -50.17
N ASP A 2 42.45 8.12 -50.64
CA ASP A 2 41.47 8.78 -49.78
C ASP A 2 40.34 7.82 -49.45
N VAL A 3 40.25 7.43 -48.18
CA VAL A 3 39.18 6.59 -47.67
C VAL A 3 37.99 7.46 -47.30
N LYS A 4 36.98 7.49 -48.17
CA LYS A 4 35.71 8.21 -47.90
C LYS A 4 34.80 7.32 -47.07
N PHE A 5 34.61 7.66 -45.76
CA PHE A 5 33.60 7.07 -44.92
C PHE A 5 32.23 7.68 -45.24
N LYS A 6 31.30 6.91 -45.82
CA LYS A 6 29.87 7.28 -45.88
C LYS A 6 29.21 6.87 -44.56
N SER A 7 28.98 7.77 -43.67
CA SER A 7 28.18 7.49 -42.49
C SER A 7 26.68 7.61 -42.82
N ASN A 8 25.92 6.55 -42.57
CA ASN A 8 24.48 6.53 -42.85
C ASN A 8 23.70 7.04 -41.61
N SER A 9 24.02 8.30 -41.24
CA SER A 9 23.46 8.97 -40.04
C SER A 9 21.93 9.00 -40.00
N SER A 10 21.27 9.04 -41.15
CA SER A 10 19.81 9.04 -41.25
C SER A 10 19.16 7.75 -40.73
N ILE A 11 19.80 6.59 -40.99
CA ILE A 11 19.33 5.29 -40.48
C ILE A 11 19.52 5.19 -39.00
N VAL A 12 20.65 5.69 -38.46
CA VAL A 12 20.94 5.72 -37.03
C VAL A 12 19.93 6.65 -36.29
N ILE A 13 19.67 7.84 -36.83
CA ILE A 13 18.70 8.77 -36.26
C ILE A 13 17.30 8.17 -36.23
N LYS A 14 16.83 7.58 -37.35
CA LYS A 14 15.52 6.88 -37.39
C LYS A 14 15.46 5.71 -36.41
N GLY A 15 16.53 4.96 -36.23
CA GLY A 15 16.64 3.89 -35.23
C GLY A 15 16.51 4.43 -33.81
N MET A 16 17.19 5.54 -33.50
CA MET A 16 17.11 6.19 -32.19
C MET A 16 15.72 6.79 -31.91
N GLU A 17 15.08 7.39 -32.92
CA GLU A 17 13.71 7.88 -32.81
C GLU A 17 12.71 6.75 -32.55
N LYS A 18 12.88 5.62 -33.23
CA LYS A 18 12.07 4.41 -32.98
C LYS A 18 12.24 3.88 -31.58
N LEU A 19 13.47 3.84 -31.07
CA LEU A 19 13.78 3.44 -29.68
C LEU A 19 13.16 4.43 -28.67
N LYS A 20 13.28 5.73 -28.91
CA LYS A 20 12.65 6.78 -28.10
C LYS A 20 11.13 6.61 -28.04
N ASN A 21 10.48 6.40 -29.17
CA ASN A 21 9.03 6.22 -29.26
C ASN A 21 8.55 4.91 -28.60
N THR A 22 9.36 3.86 -28.64
CA THR A 22 9.10 2.60 -27.91
C THR A 22 9.22 2.81 -26.40
N SER A 23 10.19 3.61 -25.96
CA SER A 23 10.36 3.94 -24.53
C SER A 23 9.18 4.77 -23.98
N ILE A 24 8.55 5.62 -24.78
CA ILE A 24 7.35 6.37 -24.38
C ILE A 24 6.14 5.45 -24.16
N LYS A 25 6.03 4.39 -24.95
CA LYS A 25 4.94 3.39 -24.78
C LYS A 25 5.10 2.50 -23.55
N THR A 26 6.28 2.42 -22.96
CA THR A 26 6.51 1.60 -21.75
C THR A 26 5.74 2.11 -20.53
N GLN A 27 5.50 3.42 -20.40
CA GLN A 27 4.71 3.96 -19.30
C GLN A 27 3.24 3.51 -19.37
N SER A 28 2.65 3.48 -20.57
CA SER A 28 1.29 2.97 -20.79
C SER A 28 1.20 1.49 -20.42
N LEU A 29 2.17 0.68 -20.86
CA LEU A 29 2.25 -0.73 -20.51
C LEU A 29 2.39 -0.95 -18.99
N MET A 30 3.24 -0.16 -18.33
CA MET A 30 3.40 -0.25 -16.88
C MET A 30 2.12 0.14 -16.13
N LEU A 31 1.35 1.08 -16.68
CA LEU A 31 0.05 1.44 -16.11
C LEU A 31 -0.95 0.30 -16.23
N GLU A 32 -1.06 -0.32 -17.39
CA GLU A 32 -1.93 -1.50 -17.59
C GLU A 32 -1.54 -2.65 -16.65
N ILE A 33 -0.24 -2.92 -16.50
CA ILE A 33 0.24 -3.92 -15.54
C ILE A 33 -0.16 -3.56 -14.10
N ALA A 34 -0.01 -2.30 -13.70
CA ALA A 34 -0.36 -1.85 -12.35
C ALA A 34 -1.86 -1.98 -12.08
N GLU A 35 -2.70 -1.68 -13.06
CA GLU A 35 -4.16 -1.83 -12.97
C GLU A 35 -4.59 -3.30 -12.93
N ASP A 36 -3.98 -4.16 -13.75
CA ASP A 36 -4.21 -5.60 -13.69
C ASP A 36 -3.82 -6.20 -12.33
N MET A 37 -2.65 -5.83 -11.82
CA MET A 37 -2.21 -6.23 -10.48
C MET A 37 -3.20 -5.79 -9.41
N LYS A 38 -3.69 -4.53 -9.45
CA LYS A 38 -4.70 -4.03 -8.52
C LYS A 38 -6.01 -4.79 -8.63
N SER A 39 -6.46 -5.07 -9.85
CA SER A 39 -7.67 -5.85 -10.10
C SER A 39 -7.57 -7.27 -9.52
N LYS A 40 -6.41 -7.91 -9.67
CA LYS A 40 -6.14 -9.24 -9.07
C LYS A 40 -6.17 -9.19 -7.54
N VAL A 41 -5.61 -8.14 -6.93
CA VAL A 41 -5.68 -7.96 -5.47
C VAL A 41 -7.14 -7.76 -5.03
N ASP A 42 -7.91 -6.91 -5.71
CA ASP A 42 -9.33 -6.72 -5.42
C ASP A 42 -10.15 -8.00 -5.52
N MET A 43 -9.85 -8.83 -6.51
CA MET A 43 -10.50 -10.13 -6.71
C MET A 43 -10.19 -11.08 -5.53
N ARG A 44 -8.94 -11.13 -5.05
CA ARG A 44 -8.54 -11.91 -3.86
C ARG A 44 -9.32 -11.49 -2.62
N PHE A 45 -9.50 -10.19 -2.39
CA PHE A 45 -10.33 -9.69 -1.30
C PHE A 45 -11.82 -10.09 -1.43
N ARG A 46 -12.35 -10.14 -2.66
CA ARG A 46 -13.71 -10.58 -2.91
C ARG A 46 -13.90 -12.07 -2.65
N GLN A 47 -12.92 -12.87 -3.08
CA GLN A 47 -12.95 -14.34 -2.97
C GLN A 47 -12.41 -14.86 -1.65
N SER A 48 -11.72 -14.02 -0.86
CA SER A 48 -10.98 -14.39 0.36
C SER A 48 -9.97 -15.51 0.10
N LYS A 49 -9.15 -15.35 -0.98
CA LYS A 49 -8.16 -16.34 -1.40
C LYS A 49 -6.75 -15.77 -1.43
N THR A 50 -5.78 -16.66 -1.19
CA THR A 50 -4.35 -16.35 -1.37
C THR A 50 -3.98 -16.29 -2.87
N PRO A 51 -2.78 -15.82 -3.23
CA PRO A 51 -2.27 -15.90 -4.60
C PRO A 51 -2.25 -17.32 -5.17
N GLU A 52 -2.01 -18.30 -4.32
CA GLU A 52 -1.93 -19.74 -4.64
C GLU A 52 -3.33 -20.37 -4.81
N GLY A 53 -4.39 -19.63 -4.47
CA GLY A 53 -5.78 -20.07 -4.60
C GLY A 53 -6.37 -20.70 -3.33
N GLU A 54 -5.61 -20.74 -2.25
CA GLU A 54 -6.10 -21.26 -0.97
C GLU A 54 -7.06 -20.27 -0.31
N GLN A 55 -8.05 -20.81 0.40
CA GLN A 55 -9.00 -20.00 1.14
C GLN A 55 -8.35 -19.40 2.39
N TRP A 56 -8.58 -18.12 2.67
CA TRP A 56 -8.14 -17.51 3.92
C TRP A 56 -8.82 -18.16 5.11
N GLU A 57 -8.10 -18.30 6.23
CA GLU A 57 -8.67 -18.85 7.45
C GLU A 57 -9.93 -18.10 7.90
N PRO A 58 -10.98 -18.81 8.28
CA PRO A 58 -12.20 -18.21 8.77
C PRO A 58 -11.95 -17.48 10.09
N LEU A 59 -12.73 -16.44 10.34
CA LEU A 59 -12.65 -15.69 11.58
C LEU A 59 -13.30 -16.47 12.73
N LYS A 60 -12.73 -16.30 13.92
CA LYS A 60 -13.34 -16.80 15.16
C LYS A 60 -14.66 -16.05 15.43
N GLU A 61 -15.64 -16.76 15.97
CA GLU A 61 -16.98 -16.23 16.31
C GLU A 61 -16.88 -14.99 17.21
N SER A 62 -16.00 -15.01 18.19
CA SER A 62 -15.71 -13.86 19.06
C SER A 62 -15.19 -12.62 18.32
N THR A 63 -14.58 -12.81 17.15
CA THR A 63 -14.14 -11.71 16.30
C THR A 63 -15.29 -11.18 15.47
N ILE A 64 -16.13 -12.05 14.93
CA ILE A 64 -17.30 -11.70 14.12
C ILE A 64 -18.28 -10.87 14.96
N SER A 65 -18.57 -11.31 16.20
CA SER A 65 -19.49 -10.61 17.11
C SER A 65 -19.03 -9.21 17.52
N ARG A 66 -17.72 -8.94 17.51
CA ARG A 66 -17.15 -7.62 17.81
C ARG A 66 -17.08 -6.68 16.62
N ARG A 67 -17.31 -7.18 15.41
CA ARG A 67 -17.28 -6.37 14.19
C ARG A 67 -18.51 -5.50 14.05
N ARG A 68 -18.32 -4.26 13.60
CA ARG A 68 -19.40 -3.26 13.47
C ARG A 68 -20.54 -3.69 12.55
N LYS A 69 -20.24 -4.47 11.52
CA LYS A 69 -21.22 -4.94 10.51
C LYS A 69 -21.41 -6.46 10.52
N GLY A 70 -20.89 -7.17 11.52
CA GLY A 70 -21.03 -8.63 11.61
C GLY A 70 -20.43 -9.40 10.42
N SER A 71 -19.52 -8.78 9.66
CA SER A 71 -18.92 -9.42 8.48
C SER A 71 -18.08 -10.63 8.89
N SER A 72 -18.38 -11.80 8.34
CA SER A 72 -17.58 -13.02 8.51
C SER A 72 -16.36 -13.08 7.59
N LYS A 73 -16.24 -12.17 6.61
CA LYS A 73 -15.13 -12.18 5.66
C LYS A 73 -13.81 -11.73 6.31
N PRO A 74 -12.72 -12.52 6.23
CA PRO A 74 -11.40 -12.08 6.68
C PRO A 74 -10.96 -10.77 6.01
N LEU A 75 -10.15 -9.96 6.71
CA LEU A 75 -9.59 -8.69 6.24
C LEU A 75 -10.61 -7.65 5.72
N SER A 76 -11.91 -7.91 5.89
CA SER A 76 -13.01 -7.08 5.35
C SER A 76 -14.04 -6.74 6.42
N ASP A 77 -13.66 -5.93 7.42
CA ASP A 77 -14.62 -5.38 8.39
C ASP A 77 -15.34 -4.15 7.81
N THR A 78 -14.64 -3.04 7.68
CA THR A 78 -15.16 -1.79 7.10
C THR A 78 -14.85 -1.63 5.62
N GLY A 79 -14.02 -2.50 5.05
CA GLY A 79 -13.48 -2.36 3.70
C GLY A 79 -12.34 -1.35 3.56
N ALA A 80 -11.90 -0.73 4.66
CA ALA A 80 -10.90 0.33 4.64
C ALA A 80 -9.55 -0.11 4.08
N LEU A 81 -9.13 -1.36 4.33
CA LEU A 81 -7.90 -1.90 3.75
C LEU A 81 -8.02 -2.06 2.25
N LYS A 82 -9.06 -2.76 1.79
CA LYS A 82 -9.32 -2.95 0.38
C LYS A 82 -9.44 -1.63 -0.38
N GLY A 83 -10.21 -0.67 0.15
CA GLY A 83 -10.40 0.64 -0.48
C GLY A 83 -9.16 1.54 -0.46
N SER A 84 -8.11 1.20 0.31
CA SER A 84 -6.87 1.96 0.35
C SER A 84 -5.80 1.49 -0.63
N ILE A 85 -6.06 0.41 -1.36
CA ILE A 85 -5.13 -0.14 -2.34
C ILE A 85 -5.16 0.69 -3.60
N ASN A 86 -3.99 1.23 -3.96
CA ASN A 86 -3.81 2.07 -5.14
C ASN A 86 -2.73 1.50 -6.05
N SER A 87 -2.84 1.80 -7.34
CA SER A 87 -1.83 1.50 -8.35
C SER A 87 -1.10 2.77 -8.74
N LYS A 88 0.19 2.66 -9.04
CA LYS A 88 1.01 3.71 -9.63
C LYS A 88 1.94 3.09 -10.66
N ALA A 89 2.21 3.83 -11.73
CA ALA A 89 3.16 3.40 -12.75
C ALA A 89 4.13 4.53 -13.09
N THR A 90 5.36 4.15 -13.36
CA THR A 90 6.38 4.99 -14.01
C THR A 90 6.76 4.36 -15.35
N ALA A 91 7.68 4.97 -16.08
CA ALA A 91 8.15 4.38 -17.35
C ALA A 91 8.80 2.99 -17.19
N LYS A 92 9.26 2.63 -15.99
CA LYS A 92 10.02 1.38 -15.74
C LYS A 92 9.44 0.51 -14.63
N THR A 93 8.47 1.01 -13.86
CA THR A 93 7.95 0.30 -12.68
C THR A 93 6.44 0.40 -12.59
N ALA A 94 5.81 -0.71 -12.25
CA ALA A 94 4.42 -0.81 -11.85
C ALA A 94 4.36 -1.13 -10.35
N ILE A 95 3.60 -0.37 -9.59
CA ILE A 95 3.53 -0.50 -8.12
C ILE A 95 2.07 -0.58 -7.72
N VAL A 96 1.74 -1.56 -6.88
CA VAL A 96 0.46 -1.65 -6.17
C VAL A 96 0.73 -1.68 -4.68
N GLY A 97 0.02 -0.86 -3.93
CA GLY A 97 0.26 -0.76 -2.50
C GLY A 97 -0.84 0.00 -1.76
N THR A 98 -0.68 0.10 -0.46
CA THR A 98 -1.59 0.79 0.43
C THR A 98 -0.82 1.71 1.38
N ASN A 99 -1.45 2.79 1.81
CA ASN A 99 -0.94 3.70 2.83
C ASN A 99 -1.32 3.30 4.27
N LYS A 100 -1.97 2.14 4.45
CA LYS A 100 -2.37 1.67 5.78
C LYS A 100 -1.22 0.97 6.47
N LYS A 101 -0.73 1.52 7.59
CA LYS A 101 0.40 0.97 8.36
C LYS A 101 0.20 -0.49 8.75
N TYR A 102 -1.02 -0.86 9.14
CA TYR A 102 -1.33 -2.23 9.57
C TYR A 102 -1.36 -3.26 8.43
N ALA A 103 -1.33 -2.82 7.16
CA ALA A 103 -1.30 -3.74 6.01
C ALA A 103 -0.02 -4.59 5.99
N ALA A 104 1.11 -4.02 6.42
CA ALA A 104 2.38 -4.74 6.52
C ALA A 104 2.30 -5.94 7.49
N TYR A 105 1.62 -5.78 8.62
CA TYR A 105 1.40 -6.88 9.57
C TYR A 105 0.57 -8.02 8.96
N GLN A 106 -0.39 -7.69 8.12
CA GLN A 106 -1.22 -8.69 7.43
C GLN A 106 -0.47 -9.38 6.28
N GLN A 107 0.44 -8.66 5.63
CA GLN A 107 1.20 -9.20 4.50
C GLN A 107 2.35 -10.10 4.95
N TYR A 108 3.06 -9.74 6.02
CA TYR A 108 4.29 -10.40 6.43
C TYR A 108 4.13 -11.25 7.69
N ALA A 109 2.91 -11.34 8.24
CA ALA A 109 2.63 -12.03 9.51
C ALA A 109 3.59 -11.64 10.66
N VAL A 110 4.04 -10.39 10.65
CA VAL A 110 5.06 -9.85 11.55
C VAL A 110 4.43 -9.57 12.91
N ALA A 111 5.09 -9.93 13.98
CA ALA A 111 4.63 -9.64 15.33
C ALA A 111 4.72 -8.12 15.62
N LYS A 112 3.95 -7.68 16.62
CA LYS A 112 3.98 -6.27 17.05
C LYS A 112 5.39 -5.89 17.49
N GLY A 113 5.95 -4.82 16.89
CA GLY A 113 7.30 -4.32 17.19
C GLY A 113 8.38 -4.74 16.19
N GLU A 114 8.18 -5.79 15.38
CA GLU A 114 9.19 -6.27 14.43
C GLU A 114 9.41 -5.34 13.21
N LEU A 115 8.42 -4.51 12.85
CA LEU A 115 8.54 -3.52 11.77
C LEU A 115 9.16 -2.19 12.20
N GLY A 116 9.71 -2.16 13.39
CA GLY A 116 10.31 -0.98 14.00
C GLY A 116 9.28 -0.16 14.78
N GLU A 117 9.54 0.05 16.06
CA GLU A 117 8.80 0.98 16.90
C GLU A 117 9.39 2.38 16.69
N THR A 118 8.60 3.31 16.20
CA THR A 118 8.98 4.72 16.19
C THR A 118 8.42 5.41 17.43
N ASP A 119 9.29 5.98 18.24
CA ASP A 119 8.89 6.84 19.33
C ASP A 119 8.39 8.17 18.76
N VAL A 120 7.10 8.43 18.88
CA VAL A 120 6.50 9.71 18.50
C VAL A 120 6.24 10.52 19.74
N GLU A 121 6.80 11.72 19.80
CA GLU A 121 6.45 12.68 20.82
C GLU A 121 5.12 13.35 20.46
N GLU A 122 4.10 13.10 21.27
CA GLU A 122 2.78 13.68 21.12
C GLU A 122 2.56 14.75 22.19
N THR A 123 2.30 15.98 21.78
CA THR A 123 1.90 17.04 22.70
C THR A 123 0.42 16.92 23.03
N VAL A 124 0.11 16.53 24.25
CA VAL A 124 -1.24 16.47 24.76
C VAL A 124 -1.66 17.88 25.18
N ARG A 125 -2.67 18.44 24.51
CA ARG A 125 -3.24 19.74 24.86
C ARG A 125 -3.99 19.68 26.18
N GLU A 126 -4.08 20.82 26.85
CA GLU A 126 -4.86 20.96 28.05
C GLU A 126 -6.31 20.52 27.83
N HIS A 127 -6.82 19.68 28.72
CA HIS A 127 -8.20 19.18 28.68
C HIS A 127 -8.69 18.83 30.10
N ILE A 128 -10.00 18.76 30.27
CA ILE A 128 -10.62 18.31 31.51
C ILE A 128 -10.92 16.82 31.40
N ARG A 129 -10.46 16.05 32.36
CA ARG A 129 -10.69 14.61 32.48
C ARG A 129 -11.52 14.32 33.74
N ASN A 130 -12.59 13.58 33.58
CA ASN A 130 -13.36 13.07 34.72
C ASN A 130 -12.74 11.76 35.22
N ARG A 131 -12.24 11.78 36.45
CA ARG A 131 -11.70 10.59 37.12
C ARG A 131 -12.45 10.36 38.42
N ARG A 132 -13.13 9.23 38.55
CA ARG A 132 -13.92 8.85 39.73
C ARG A 132 -14.92 9.94 40.19
N GLY A 133 -15.62 10.57 39.25
CA GLY A 133 -16.60 11.61 39.51
C GLY A 133 -16.03 12.99 39.81
N ARG A 134 -14.72 13.19 39.73
CA ARG A 134 -14.08 14.52 39.90
C ARG A 134 -13.51 15.00 38.57
N ALA A 135 -13.78 16.26 38.23
CA ALA A 135 -13.16 16.91 37.07
C ALA A 135 -11.72 17.31 37.43
N GLU A 136 -10.76 16.75 36.71
CA GLU A 136 -9.33 17.03 36.85
C GLU A 136 -8.83 17.75 35.61
N LYS A 137 -8.20 18.92 35.81
CA LYS A 137 -7.59 19.68 34.73
C LYS A 137 -6.22 19.11 34.40
N VAL A 138 -6.09 18.51 33.20
CA VAL A 138 -4.82 18.01 32.70
C VAL A 138 -4.13 19.13 31.95
N ARG A 139 -2.96 19.56 32.43
CA ARG A 139 -2.12 20.57 31.74
C ARG A 139 -1.49 20.01 30.48
N THR A 140 -1.16 20.88 29.55
CA THR A 140 -0.37 20.53 28.36
C THR A 140 0.94 19.86 28.78
N HIS A 141 1.19 18.67 28.25
CA HIS A 141 2.43 17.94 28.48
C HIS A 141 2.80 17.12 27.24
N THR A 142 4.08 16.85 27.07
CA THR A 142 4.57 15.97 26.02
C THR A 142 4.66 14.56 26.57
N ARG A 143 4.11 13.60 25.83
CA ARG A 143 4.27 12.17 26.14
C ARG A 143 4.92 11.45 24.97
N ARG A 144 5.82 10.53 25.26
CA ARG A 144 6.34 9.59 24.27
C ARG A 144 5.36 8.45 24.09
N ARG A 145 4.95 8.22 22.88
CA ARG A 145 4.10 7.09 22.51
C ARG A 145 4.82 6.25 21.46
N LYS A 146 5.00 4.98 21.78
CA LYS A 146 5.45 4.03 20.77
C LYS A 146 4.33 3.80 19.76
N VAL A 147 4.58 4.17 18.51
CA VAL A 147 3.67 3.94 17.40
C VAL A 147 4.24 2.81 16.56
N VAL A 148 3.47 1.74 16.49
CA VAL A 148 3.78 0.57 15.68
C VAL A 148 3.13 0.72 14.31
#